data_ea70e1741d720cf512f7c49174821940
#
_entry.id   ea70e1741d720cf512f7c49174821940
#
_cell.length_a   1.000
_cell.length_b   1.000
_cell.length_c   1.000
_cell.angle_alpha   90.00
_cell.angle_beta   90.00
_cell.angle_gamma   90.00
#
_symmetry.space_group_name_H-M   'P 1'
#
loop_
_entity.id
_entity.type
_entity.pdbx_description
1 polymer ?
#
loop_
_entity_poly.entity_id
_entity_poly.type
_entity_poly.pdbx_seq_one_letter_code
_entity_poly.pdbx_strand_id
1 'polypeptide(L)'
;IEAESKKLNGQADMDDDLIEEVTSLVEYPVLLTAKFEEKFLAVPSEALVHTMKGDQKYFPVYRDGKLLPNFIFISNIISEHPEHVIAGNERVVRPRLSDAEFFFNTDKKKTLFSRFESLKNIVFQKQLGTLAEKSEIVAKVAEAIAKNINTNSDYAYRAGILSKCDLITNMVSEFTDTQ
;
A
#
# COMPACT_ATOMS: atom_id res chain seq x y z
N ILE A 1 -2.93 -5.10 22.32
CA ILE A 1 -3.20 -5.32 20.89
C ILE A 1 -3.41 -6.81 20.64
N GLU A 2 -2.46 -7.69 20.99
CA GLU A 2 -2.60 -9.14 20.79
C GLU A 2 -3.87 -9.75 21.41
N ALA A 3 -4.25 -9.34 22.62
CA ALA A 3 -5.45 -9.84 23.25
C ALA A 3 -6.73 -9.45 22.49
N GLU A 4 -6.75 -8.26 21.90
CA GLU A 4 -7.87 -7.79 21.09
C GLU A 4 -7.92 -8.52 19.73
N SER A 5 -6.79 -8.72 19.07
CA SER A 5 -6.76 -9.45 17.79
C SER A 5 -7.18 -10.92 17.93
N LYS A 6 -6.87 -11.55 19.08
CA LYS A 6 -7.34 -12.91 19.40
C LYS A 6 -8.86 -13.03 19.52
N LYS A 7 -9.55 -11.99 19.98
CA LYS A 7 -11.04 -11.95 20.01
C LYS A 7 -11.64 -12.03 18.60
N LEU A 8 -10.90 -11.55 17.60
CA LEU A 8 -11.27 -11.61 16.18
C LEU A 8 -10.83 -12.92 15.50
N ASN A 9 -10.25 -13.87 16.25
CA ASN A 9 -9.58 -15.05 15.71
C ASN A 9 -8.52 -14.66 14.65
N GLY A 10 -7.77 -13.58 14.91
CA GLY A 10 -6.77 -13.01 14.03
C GLY A 10 -5.50 -12.62 14.78
N GLN A 11 -4.55 -12.07 14.04
CA GLN A 11 -3.29 -11.54 14.54
C GLN A 11 -3.13 -10.11 14.03
N ALA A 12 -2.87 -9.16 14.93
CA ALA A 12 -2.57 -7.80 14.55
C ALA A 12 -1.17 -7.69 13.94
N ASP A 13 -0.99 -6.80 13.00
CA ASP A 13 0.33 -6.41 12.49
C ASP A 13 1.06 -5.57 13.56
N MET A 14 1.99 -6.24 14.23
CA MET A 14 2.77 -5.69 15.36
C MET A 14 4.09 -5.09 14.85
N ASP A 15 4.00 -4.09 13.99
CA ASP A 15 5.14 -3.32 13.49
C ASP A 15 5.77 -2.53 14.64
N ASP A 16 7.06 -2.77 14.89
CA ASP A 16 7.77 -2.18 16.04
C ASP A 16 7.84 -0.65 15.96
N ASP A 17 8.05 -0.08 14.78
CA ASP A 17 8.11 1.37 14.57
C ASP A 17 6.76 2.01 14.85
N LEU A 18 5.67 1.39 14.40
CA LEU A 18 4.31 1.86 14.68
C LEU A 18 3.98 1.77 16.19
N ILE A 19 4.39 0.70 16.85
CA ILE A 19 4.19 0.55 18.31
C ILE A 19 4.95 1.64 19.07
N GLU A 20 6.20 1.90 18.70
CA GLU A 20 7.03 2.92 19.34
C GLU A 20 6.43 4.32 19.13
N GLU A 21 6.00 4.63 17.90
CA GLU A 21 5.33 5.89 17.58
C GLU A 21 4.05 6.07 18.42
N VAL A 22 3.15 5.09 18.40
CA VAL A 22 1.89 5.16 19.14
C VAL A 22 2.13 5.25 20.65
N THR A 23 3.12 4.50 21.17
CA THR A 23 3.50 4.56 22.57
C THR A 23 3.97 5.96 23.00
N SER A 24 4.67 6.66 22.10
CA SER A 24 5.14 8.03 22.36
C SER A 24 4.00 9.07 22.36
N LEU A 25 2.90 8.79 21.67
CA LEU A 25 1.76 9.70 21.51
C LEU A 25 0.66 9.52 22.57
N VAL A 26 0.66 8.39 23.29
CA VAL A 26 -0.46 8.00 24.17
C VAL A 26 0.00 7.84 25.61
N GLU A 27 -0.57 8.65 26.49
CA GLU A 27 -0.31 8.57 27.95
C GLU A 27 -1.18 7.51 28.63
N TYR A 28 -2.42 7.35 28.17
CA TYR A 28 -3.38 6.40 28.75
C TYR A 28 -4.01 5.52 27.66
N PRO A 29 -3.36 4.40 27.30
CA PRO A 29 -3.77 3.59 26.16
C PRO A 29 -5.05 2.80 26.42
N VAL A 30 -6.08 3.05 25.63
CA VAL A 30 -7.33 2.30 25.59
C VAL A 30 -7.49 1.69 24.20
N LEU A 31 -7.48 0.37 24.13
CA LEU A 31 -7.60 -0.36 22.86
C LEU A 31 -9.07 -0.45 22.45
N LEU A 32 -9.33 -0.08 21.21
CA LEU A 32 -10.64 -0.18 20.56
C LEU A 32 -10.50 -0.89 19.23
N THR A 33 -11.51 -1.69 18.89
CA THR A 33 -11.60 -2.41 17.62
C THR A 33 -12.69 -1.78 16.77
N ALA A 34 -12.36 -1.51 15.50
CA ALA A 34 -13.25 -0.97 14.50
C ALA A 34 -13.25 -1.85 13.25
N LYS A 35 -14.15 -1.57 12.31
CA LYS A 35 -14.28 -2.31 11.07
C LYS A 35 -14.49 -1.39 9.87
N PHE A 36 -14.24 -1.93 8.70
CA PHE A 36 -14.59 -1.32 7.43
C PHE A 36 -15.38 -2.31 6.56
N GLU A 37 -15.92 -1.83 5.45
CA GLU A 37 -16.73 -2.67 4.57
C GLU A 37 -15.86 -3.70 3.85
N GLU A 38 -16.28 -4.97 3.87
CA GLU A 38 -15.56 -6.09 3.24
C GLU A 38 -15.27 -5.89 1.75
N LYS A 39 -16.08 -5.07 1.05
CA LYS A 39 -15.87 -4.76 -0.37
C LYS A 39 -14.47 -4.21 -0.66
N PHE A 40 -13.86 -3.49 0.29
CA PHE A 40 -12.52 -2.92 0.13
C PHE A 40 -11.42 -3.98 0.10
N LEU A 41 -11.67 -5.18 0.60
CA LEU A 41 -10.72 -6.29 0.52
C LEU A 41 -10.45 -6.77 -0.93
N ALA A 42 -11.20 -6.27 -1.91
CA ALA A 42 -10.91 -6.46 -3.33
C ALA A 42 -9.73 -5.60 -3.84
N VAL A 43 -9.33 -4.59 -3.08
CA VAL A 43 -8.14 -3.77 -3.32
C VAL A 43 -6.91 -4.49 -2.73
N PRO A 44 -5.72 -4.38 -3.34
CA PRO A 44 -4.50 -4.91 -2.74
C PRO A 44 -4.33 -4.47 -1.28
N SER A 45 -4.03 -5.43 -0.42
CA SER A 45 -3.90 -5.20 1.02
C SER A 45 -2.86 -4.13 1.36
N GLU A 46 -1.79 -4.04 0.56
CA GLU A 46 -0.69 -3.10 0.72
C GLU A 46 -1.18 -1.64 0.74
N ALA A 47 -2.08 -1.28 -0.16
CA ALA A 47 -2.65 0.07 -0.22
C ALA A 47 -3.56 0.37 0.98
N LEU A 48 -4.37 -0.62 1.41
CA LEU A 48 -5.24 -0.48 2.58
C LEU A 48 -4.41 -0.35 3.87
N VAL A 49 -3.38 -1.18 3.99
CA VAL A 49 -2.48 -1.22 5.15
C VAL A 49 -1.66 0.07 5.25
N HIS A 50 -1.13 0.57 4.12
CA HIS A 50 -0.42 1.84 4.08
C HIS A 50 -1.28 2.98 4.67
N THR A 51 -2.52 3.10 4.21
CA THR A 51 -3.47 4.08 4.74
C THR A 51 -3.73 3.90 6.24
N MET A 52 -3.96 2.67 6.68
CA MET A 52 -4.26 2.40 8.09
C MET A 52 -3.08 2.68 9.01
N LYS A 53 -1.88 2.21 8.64
CA LYS A 53 -0.66 2.36 9.47
C LYS A 53 -0.07 3.76 9.34
N GLY A 54 0.17 4.22 8.12
CA GLY A 54 0.87 5.46 7.83
C GLY A 54 0.08 6.70 8.27
N ASP A 55 -1.17 6.81 7.81
CA ASP A 55 -1.97 8.01 8.04
C ASP A 55 -2.67 8.01 9.39
N GLN A 56 -3.21 6.85 9.81
CA GLN A 56 -4.14 6.77 10.94
C GLN A 56 -3.56 6.08 12.18
N LYS A 57 -2.38 5.46 12.08
CA LYS A 57 -1.74 4.72 13.18
C LYS A 57 -2.61 3.58 13.73
N TYR A 58 -3.34 2.91 12.82
CA TYR A 58 -4.15 1.75 13.13
C TYR A 58 -3.34 0.48 12.91
N PHE A 59 -3.69 -0.58 13.65
CA PHE A 59 -3.11 -1.91 13.56
C PHE A 59 -4.03 -2.81 12.74
N PRO A 60 -3.67 -3.15 11.48
CA PRO A 60 -4.42 -4.10 10.67
C PRO A 60 -4.44 -5.48 11.32
N VAL A 61 -5.51 -6.24 11.11
CA VAL A 61 -5.66 -7.58 11.65
C VAL A 61 -5.70 -8.58 10.51
N TYR A 62 -4.93 -9.66 10.65
CA TYR A 62 -4.84 -10.74 9.65
C TYR A 62 -5.34 -12.05 10.23
N ARG A 63 -5.84 -12.92 9.35
CA ARG A 63 -6.11 -14.33 9.61
C ARG A 63 -5.60 -15.16 8.45
N ASP A 64 -4.77 -16.16 8.75
CA ASP A 64 -4.18 -17.05 7.73
C ASP A 64 -3.51 -16.26 6.57
N GLY A 65 -2.82 -15.18 6.90
CA GLY A 65 -2.15 -14.31 5.94
C GLY A 65 -3.06 -13.39 5.14
N LYS A 66 -4.37 -13.36 5.40
CA LYS A 66 -5.35 -12.49 4.74
C LYS A 66 -5.79 -11.37 5.67
N LEU A 67 -5.84 -10.15 5.15
CA LEU A 67 -6.35 -8.98 5.85
C LEU A 67 -7.83 -9.20 6.22
N LEU A 68 -8.18 -8.95 7.47
CA LEU A 68 -9.57 -8.90 7.94
C LEU A 68 -10.15 -7.49 7.74
N PRO A 69 -11.48 -7.34 7.62
CA PRO A 69 -12.14 -6.04 7.54
C PRO A 69 -12.22 -5.36 8.93
N ASN A 70 -11.16 -5.52 9.72
CA ASN A 70 -11.07 -5.01 11.08
C ASN A 70 -9.70 -4.36 11.30
N PHE A 71 -9.68 -3.35 12.16
CA PHE A 71 -8.45 -2.76 12.63
C PHE A 71 -8.55 -2.42 14.12
N ILE A 72 -7.41 -2.39 14.79
CA ILE A 72 -7.30 -1.99 16.18
C ILE A 72 -6.66 -0.60 16.21
N PHE A 73 -7.15 0.27 17.07
CA PHE A 73 -6.56 1.57 17.31
C PHE A 73 -6.49 1.88 18.78
N ILE A 74 -5.68 2.85 19.16
CA ILE A 74 -5.47 3.23 20.55
C ILE A 74 -6.03 4.63 20.77
N SER A 75 -7.00 4.71 21.69
CA SER A 75 -7.53 5.97 22.21
C SER A 75 -6.71 6.39 23.43
N ASN A 76 -6.51 7.69 23.63
CA ASN A 76 -5.79 8.23 24.80
C ASN A 76 -6.70 8.52 26.01
N ILE A 77 -7.97 8.10 25.97
CA ILE A 77 -8.93 8.29 27.06
C ILE A 77 -9.88 7.09 27.17
N ILE A 78 -10.40 6.86 28.38
CA ILE A 78 -11.59 6.05 28.58
C ILE A 78 -12.79 6.92 28.24
N SER A 79 -13.53 6.56 27.20
CA SER A 79 -14.78 7.22 26.84
C SER A 79 -15.96 6.56 27.55
N GLU A 80 -16.91 7.35 28.01
CA GLU A 80 -18.21 6.83 28.47
C GLU A 80 -19.03 6.24 27.29
N HIS A 81 -18.71 6.67 26.06
CA HIS A 81 -19.36 6.27 24.82
C HIS A 81 -18.33 5.79 23.80
N PRO A 82 -17.68 4.62 24.02
CA PRO A 82 -16.65 4.10 23.11
C PRO A 82 -17.20 3.82 21.71
N GLU A 83 -18.49 3.53 21.57
CA GLU A 83 -19.15 3.33 20.27
C GLU A 83 -19.08 4.58 19.38
N HIS A 84 -19.11 5.80 19.96
CA HIS A 84 -18.95 7.04 19.19
C HIS A 84 -17.52 7.22 18.70
N VAL A 85 -16.54 6.84 19.52
CA VAL A 85 -15.12 6.87 19.13
C VAL A 85 -14.86 5.87 17.99
N ILE A 86 -15.38 4.66 18.11
CA ILE A 86 -15.28 3.63 17.08
C ILE A 86 -15.91 4.11 15.76
N ALA A 87 -17.17 4.57 15.81
CA ALA A 87 -17.87 5.08 14.64
C ALA A 87 -17.16 6.29 13.98
N GLY A 88 -16.53 7.14 14.81
CA GLY A 88 -15.68 8.24 14.33
C GLY A 88 -14.51 7.75 13.50
N ASN A 89 -13.76 6.76 14.00
CA ASN A 89 -12.61 6.18 13.31
C ASN A 89 -13.02 5.40 12.05
N GLU A 90 -14.12 4.63 12.08
CA GLU A 90 -14.69 3.99 10.89
C GLU A 90 -15.08 5.02 9.81
N ARG A 91 -15.59 6.18 10.22
CA ARG A 91 -15.94 7.27 9.29
C ARG A 91 -14.70 7.92 8.67
N VAL A 92 -13.59 8.01 9.39
CA VAL A 92 -12.33 8.58 8.88
C VAL A 92 -11.65 7.64 7.89
N VAL A 93 -11.63 6.34 8.16
CA VAL A 93 -10.95 5.38 7.28
C VAL A 93 -11.69 5.15 5.96
N ARG A 94 -13.03 5.18 5.98
CA ARG A 94 -13.87 4.86 4.82
C ARG A 94 -13.53 5.67 3.56
N PRO A 95 -13.42 7.02 3.57
CA PRO A 95 -13.05 7.79 2.39
C PRO A 95 -11.68 7.38 1.83
N ARG A 96 -10.70 7.14 2.70
CA ARG A 96 -9.35 6.72 2.31
C ARG A 96 -9.34 5.38 1.58
N LEU A 97 -10.09 4.40 2.11
CA LEU A 97 -10.25 3.10 1.43
C LEU A 97 -11.03 3.21 0.12
N SER A 98 -12.00 4.15 0.05
CA SER A 98 -12.73 4.44 -1.20
C SER A 98 -11.82 5.07 -2.25
N ASP A 99 -10.90 5.94 -1.87
CA ASP A 99 -9.91 6.53 -2.76
C ASP A 99 -8.95 5.44 -3.29
N ALA A 100 -8.47 4.54 -2.42
CA ALA A 100 -7.65 3.41 -2.83
C ALA A 100 -8.39 2.50 -3.84
N GLU A 101 -9.68 2.18 -3.58
CA GLU A 101 -10.52 1.41 -4.50
C GLU A 101 -10.67 2.13 -5.85
N PHE A 102 -10.92 3.43 -5.84
CA PHE A 102 -11.08 4.23 -7.04
C PHE A 102 -9.80 4.26 -7.89
N PHE A 103 -8.64 4.52 -7.28
CA PHE A 103 -7.36 4.57 -7.99
C PHE A 103 -6.97 3.21 -8.55
N PHE A 104 -7.10 2.15 -7.75
CA PHE A 104 -6.85 0.78 -8.21
C PHE A 104 -7.71 0.42 -9.42
N ASN A 105 -9.02 0.66 -9.35
CA ASN A 105 -9.94 0.37 -10.45
C ASN A 105 -9.69 1.26 -11.68
N THR A 106 -9.22 2.49 -11.48
CA THR A 106 -8.85 3.39 -12.57
C THR A 106 -7.59 2.91 -13.26
N ASP A 107 -6.59 2.48 -12.49
CA ASP A 107 -5.33 1.98 -13.04
C ASP A 107 -5.48 0.68 -13.80
N LYS A 108 -6.40 -0.19 -13.41
CA LYS A 108 -6.73 -1.44 -14.13
C LYS A 108 -7.29 -1.21 -15.54
N LYS A 109 -7.79 -0.03 -15.85
CA LYS A 109 -8.32 0.30 -17.19
C LYS A 109 -7.24 0.45 -18.25
N LYS A 110 -5.98 0.60 -17.86
CA LYS A 110 -4.84 0.79 -18.75
C LYS A 110 -3.75 -0.23 -18.46
N THR A 111 -3.12 -0.75 -19.52
CA THR A 111 -1.95 -1.64 -19.35
C THR A 111 -0.73 -0.85 -18.87
N LEU A 112 0.22 -1.52 -18.21
CA LEU A 112 1.50 -0.90 -17.84
C LEU A 112 2.24 -0.38 -19.10
N PHE A 113 2.25 -1.15 -20.17
CA PHE A 113 2.92 -0.76 -21.41
C PHE A 113 2.35 0.54 -22.01
N SER A 114 1.05 0.76 -21.94
CA SER A 114 0.44 2.00 -22.46
C SER A 114 0.89 3.25 -21.70
N ARG A 115 1.48 3.09 -20.52
CA ARG A 115 2.03 4.17 -19.69
C ARG A 115 3.46 4.52 -20.05
N PHE A 116 4.17 3.66 -20.78
CA PHE A 116 5.59 3.85 -21.12
C PHE A 116 5.87 5.19 -21.80
N GLU A 117 5.01 5.62 -22.73
CA GLU A 117 5.18 6.93 -23.41
C GLU A 117 5.19 8.11 -22.43
N SER A 118 4.45 8.04 -21.36
CA SER A 118 4.41 9.10 -20.34
C SER A 118 5.71 9.21 -19.55
N LEU A 119 6.52 8.15 -19.46
CA LEU A 119 7.83 8.16 -18.81
C LEU A 119 8.84 9.08 -19.54
N LYS A 120 8.60 9.42 -20.82
CA LYS A 120 9.42 10.37 -21.58
C LYS A 120 9.35 11.79 -21.01
N ASN A 121 8.30 12.11 -20.25
CA ASN A 121 8.11 13.40 -19.62
C ASN A 121 8.70 13.50 -18.22
N ILE A 122 9.21 12.39 -17.68
CA ILE A 122 9.76 12.32 -16.33
C ILE A 122 11.28 12.26 -16.42
N VAL A 123 11.95 13.31 -15.94
CA VAL A 123 13.40 13.36 -15.89
C VAL A 123 13.92 12.41 -14.82
N PHE A 124 14.76 11.45 -15.21
CA PHE A 124 15.48 10.61 -14.25
C PHE A 124 16.65 11.41 -13.62
N GLN A 125 17.49 11.96 -14.47
CA GLN A 125 18.57 12.86 -14.09
C GLN A 125 18.91 13.77 -15.29
N LYS A 126 19.17 15.04 -15.02
CA LYS A 126 19.41 16.05 -16.07
C LYS A 126 20.43 15.63 -17.14
N GLN A 127 21.49 14.91 -16.73
CA GLN A 127 22.56 14.45 -17.64
C GLN A 127 22.33 13.05 -18.21
N LEU A 128 21.43 12.26 -17.64
CA LEU A 128 21.17 10.87 -18.02
C LEU A 128 19.81 10.68 -18.71
N GLY A 129 19.06 11.78 -18.86
CA GLY A 129 17.79 11.76 -19.58
C GLY A 129 16.56 11.38 -18.74
N THR A 130 15.59 10.76 -19.38
CA THR A 130 14.25 10.46 -18.86
C THR A 130 14.15 9.05 -18.26
N LEU A 131 13.06 8.76 -17.55
CA LEU A 131 12.76 7.41 -17.07
C LEU A 131 12.50 6.43 -18.22
N ALA A 132 11.98 6.89 -19.36
CA ALA A 132 11.82 6.05 -20.55
C ALA A 132 13.18 5.59 -21.08
N GLU A 133 14.13 6.52 -21.29
CA GLU A 133 15.49 6.21 -21.75
C GLU A 133 16.21 5.27 -20.76
N LYS A 134 16.07 5.49 -19.46
CA LYS A 134 16.60 4.57 -18.46
C LYS A 134 16.00 3.18 -18.59
N SER A 135 14.68 3.07 -18.73
CA SER A 135 14.00 1.77 -18.89
C SER A 135 14.45 1.03 -20.15
N GLU A 136 14.69 1.74 -21.26
CA GLU A 136 15.23 1.16 -22.50
C GLU A 136 16.66 0.61 -22.30
N ILE A 137 17.51 1.32 -21.57
CA ILE A 137 18.85 0.85 -21.24
C ILE A 137 18.77 -0.40 -20.35
N VAL A 138 17.93 -0.38 -19.32
CA VAL A 138 17.70 -1.54 -18.44
C VAL A 138 17.21 -2.74 -19.24
N ALA A 139 16.29 -2.54 -20.18
CA ALA A 139 15.76 -3.60 -21.02
C ALA A 139 16.84 -4.26 -21.90
N LYS A 140 17.69 -3.43 -22.54
CA LYS A 140 18.80 -3.95 -23.39
C LYS A 140 19.83 -4.72 -22.56
N VAL A 141 20.17 -4.23 -21.38
CA VAL A 141 21.10 -4.93 -20.46
C VAL A 141 20.49 -6.25 -19.96
N ALA A 142 19.23 -6.24 -19.55
CA ALA A 142 18.53 -7.45 -19.12
C ALA A 142 18.44 -8.50 -20.23
N GLU A 143 18.14 -8.08 -21.46
CA GLU A 143 18.14 -8.94 -22.63
C GLU A 143 19.51 -9.59 -22.87
N ALA A 144 20.58 -8.80 -22.83
CA ALA A 144 21.94 -9.30 -23.04
C ALA A 144 22.35 -10.30 -21.95
N ILE A 145 22.02 -10.03 -20.68
CA ILE A 145 22.27 -10.97 -19.58
C ILE A 145 21.48 -12.27 -19.81
N ALA A 146 20.19 -12.16 -20.13
CA ALA A 146 19.34 -13.32 -20.36
C ALA A 146 19.86 -14.23 -21.47
N LYS A 147 20.36 -13.65 -22.56
CA LYS A 147 21.03 -14.40 -23.63
C LYS A 147 22.28 -15.16 -23.16
N ASN A 148 23.11 -14.51 -22.33
CA ASN A 148 24.34 -15.12 -21.82
C ASN A 148 24.08 -16.29 -20.83
N ILE A 149 22.98 -16.23 -20.07
CA ILE A 149 22.60 -17.30 -19.13
C ILE A 149 21.58 -18.28 -19.73
N ASN A 150 21.36 -18.23 -21.05
CA ASN A 150 20.43 -19.10 -21.78
C ASN A 150 19.00 -19.11 -21.23
N THR A 151 18.45 -17.96 -20.89
CA THR A 151 17.06 -17.80 -20.46
C THR A 151 16.27 -16.95 -21.47
N ASN A 152 14.98 -16.70 -21.21
CA ASN A 152 14.10 -15.99 -22.12
C ASN A 152 14.44 -14.49 -22.21
N SER A 153 15.14 -14.11 -23.27
CA SER A 153 15.60 -12.74 -23.51
C SER A 153 14.45 -11.76 -23.81
N ASP A 154 13.37 -12.22 -24.45
CA ASP A 154 12.24 -11.36 -24.79
C ASP A 154 11.46 -10.95 -23.53
N TYR A 155 11.29 -11.88 -22.59
CA TYR A 155 10.69 -11.57 -21.30
C TYR A 155 11.57 -10.65 -20.47
N ALA A 156 12.89 -10.84 -20.49
CA ALA A 156 13.83 -9.96 -19.81
C ALA A 156 13.79 -8.53 -20.37
N TYR A 157 13.79 -8.38 -21.69
CA TYR A 157 13.64 -7.09 -22.36
C TYR A 157 12.31 -6.43 -21.97
N ARG A 158 11.20 -7.17 -22.09
CA ARG A 158 9.86 -6.65 -21.73
C ARG A 158 9.79 -6.21 -20.27
N ALA A 159 10.33 -7.00 -19.34
CA ALA A 159 10.38 -6.64 -17.93
C ALA A 159 11.14 -5.34 -17.70
N GLY A 160 12.28 -5.14 -18.39
CA GLY A 160 13.05 -3.90 -18.35
C GLY A 160 12.26 -2.69 -18.81
N ILE A 161 11.53 -2.79 -19.92
CA ILE A 161 10.65 -1.72 -20.44
C ILE A 161 9.56 -1.35 -19.42
N LEU A 162 8.97 -2.35 -18.76
CA LEU A 162 7.85 -2.15 -17.85
C LEU A 162 8.28 -1.73 -16.43
N SER A 163 9.56 -1.86 -16.10
CA SER A 163 10.09 -1.76 -14.73
C SER A 163 9.86 -0.44 -14.01
N LYS A 164 9.46 0.61 -14.71
CA LYS A 164 9.18 1.95 -14.16
C LYS A 164 7.79 2.49 -14.53
N CYS A 165 6.97 1.68 -15.20
CA CYS A 165 5.65 2.12 -15.65
C CYS A 165 4.63 2.26 -14.50
N ASP A 166 4.89 1.65 -13.37
CA ASP A 166 4.11 1.78 -12.13
C ASP A 166 4.19 3.18 -11.53
N LEU A 167 5.34 3.87 -11.67
CA LEU A 167 5.58 5.20 -11.09
C LEU A 167 4.60 6.29 -11.54
N ILE A 168 3.88 6.07 -12.64
CA ILE A 168 2.88 6.99 -13.18
C ILE A 168 1.46 6.45 -13.05
N THR A 169 1.27 5.44 -12.21
CA THR A 169 -0.07 4.99 -11.82
C THR A 169 -0.66 5.95 -10.79
N ASN A 170 -2.00 6.01 -10.74
CA ASN A 170 -2.67 6.79 -9.70
C ASN A 170 -2.37 6.22 -8.31
N MET A 171 -2.27 4.89 -8.21
CA MET A 171 -1.92 4.22 -6.95
C MET A 171 -0.57 4.69 -6.41
N VAL A 172 0.49 4.66 -7.21
CA VAL A 172 1.82 5.11 -6.77
C VAL A 172 1.89 6.62 -6.57
N SER A 173 1.10 7.41 -7.33
CA SER A 173 1.02 8.86 -7.12
C SER A 173 0.43 9.24 -5.76
N GLU A 174 -0.56 8.48 -5.29
CA GLU A 174 -1.23 8.70 -4.01
C GLU A 174 -0.52 7.98 -2.85
N PHE A 175 -0.10 6.75 -3.07
CA PHE A 175 0.56 5.87 -2.10
C PHE A 175 2.01 5.62 -2.54
N THR A 176 2.86 6.63 -2.41
CA THR A 176 4.24 6.64 -2.94
C THR A 176 5.11 5.50 -2.45
N ASP A 177 4.85 5.00 -1.24
CA ASP A 177 5.62 3.92 -0.61
C ASP A 177 5.20 2.52 -1.09
N THR A 178 4.20 2.43 -1.98
CA THR A 178 3.71 1.14 -2.53
C THR A 178 4.36 0.74 -3.86
N GLN A 179 5.40 1.44 -4.32
CA GLN A 179 6.12 1.16 -5.54
C GLN A 179 7.08 -0.03 -5.44
#